data_4eef378660d5576cbcf306392a7fc356
#
_entry.id   4eef378660d5576cbcf306392a7fc356
#
_cell.length_a   1.000
_cell.length_b   1.000
_cell.length_c   1.000
_cell.angle_alpha   90.00
_cell.angle_beta   90.00
_cell.angle_gamma   90.00
#
_symmetry.space_group_name_H-M   'P 1'
#
loop_
_entity.id
_entity.type
_entity.pdbx_description
1 polymer ?
#
loop_
_entity_poly.entity_id
_entity_poly.type
_entity_poly.pdbx_seq_one_letter_code
_entity_poly.pdbx_strand_id
1 'polypeptide(L)'
;MKNYLNFEDEIKNLESEIDKLKDPYNNEGLSEVDTGKISKIQNEIDQKLKEVYSNLNPWQITLVARHEDRPKSKFFIENLFEEFLPLSGDRFYGEDKSVLAGFAKFKGNSVLVIGQEKGDDLDSRIKRNFGMMRPEGYRKTIRLMKLADKFKIPIIFFIDTPGAYPGVGAEERGQAEAIAKTIECNMDLGIPTISIIIGEGGSGGAVALASSSKVLMLSNAIYSVISPEGCATILWRDASKTLEAAKAMKLSAKDLFNLGVIDEIIDEPSGGAHRDRDLTLENIKSAIEKNLNSLKNLNKDEIINHRKNKFLSIGRGDGFSKHLGEETSLSMKITFIENLKNRVILYKKELSVFFAAIIFFTFLYLIL
;
A
#
# COMPACT_ATOMS: atom_id res chain seq x y z
N MET A 1 -5.47 16.56 -16.29
CA MET A 1 -5.34 15.36 -17.10
C MET A 1 -5.56 14.16 -16.20
N LYS A 2 -6.29 13.13 -16.63
CA LYS A 2 -6.39 11.87 -15.88
C LYS A 2 -5.08 11.12 -16.01
N ASN A 3 -4.57 10.55 -14.91
CA ASN A 3 -3.40 9.69 -14.92
C ASN A 3 -3.85 8.25 -15.16
N TYR A 4 -3.20 7.55 -16.08
CA TYR A 4 -3.49 6.16 -16.43
C TYR A 4 -2.30 5.27 -16.16
N LEU A 5 -2.55 4.05 -15.71
CA LEU A 5 -1.53 3.03 -15.54
C LEU A 5 -1.28 2.30 -16.87
N ASN A 6 -0.09 1.73 -17.04
CA ASN A 6 0.33 1.11 -18.31
C ASN A 6 -0.62 0.01 -18.83
N PHE A 7 -1.39 -0.60 -17.96
CA PHE A 7 -2.38 -1.64 -18.33
C PHE A 7 -3.79 -1.07 -18.58
N GLU A 8 -3.96 0.25 -18.55
CA GLU A 8 -5.21 0.97 -18.82
C GLU A 8 -5.27 1.62 -20.20
N ASP A 9 -4.35 1.32 -21.10
CA ASP A 9 -4.25 1.98 -22.42
C ASP A 9 -5.56 1.89 -23.25
N GLU A 10 -6.26 0.74 -23.21
CA GLU A 10 -7.55 0.59 -23.89
C GLU A 10 -8.61 1.51 -23.27
N ILE A 11 -8.67 1.60 -21.94
CA ILE A 11 -9.59 2.47 -21.20
C ILE A 11 -9.31 3.95 -21.51
N LYS A 12 -8.02 4.32 -21.52
CA LYS A 12 -7.57 5.66 -21.89
C LYS A 12 -8.04 6.06 -23.30
N ASN A 13 -7.95 5.14 -24.27
CA ASN A 13 -8.37 5.39 -25.64
C ASN A 13 -9.89 5.61 -25.72
N LEU A 14 -10.69 4.78 -25.05
CA LEU A 14 -12.14 4.94 -24.99
C LEU A 14 -12.58 6.23 -24.28
N GLU A 15 -11.94 6.58 -23.15
CA GLU A 15 -12.23 7.84 -22.45
C GLU A 15 -11.84 9.06 -23.32
N SER A 16 -10.72 8.99 -24.05
CA SER A 16 -10.32 10.04 -25.01
C SER A 16 -11.32 10.18 -26.18
N GLU A 17 -11.96 9.08 -26.62
CA GLU A 17 -13.03 9.15 -27.63
C GLU A 17 -14.26 9.86 -27.08
N ILE A 18 -14.66 9.57 -25.82
CA ILE A 18 -15.76 10.30 -25.16
C ILE A 18 -15.44 11.80 -25.04
N ASP A 19 -14.23 12.14 -24.63
CA ASP A 19 -13.82 13.55 -24.48
C ASP A 19 -13.90 14.28 -25.82
N LYS A 20 -13.49 13.65 -26.93
CA LYS A 20 -13.63 14.20 -28.28
C LYS A 20 -15.09 14.36 -28.71
N LEU A 21 -15.97 13.42 -28.34
CA LEU A 21 -17.41 13.51 -28.66
C LEU A 21 -18.14 14.57 -27.83
N LYS A 22 -17.61 14.91 -26.66
CA LYS A 22 -18.14 15.96 -25.79
C LYS A 22 -17.61 17.36 -26.09
N ASP A 23 -16.54 17.46 -26.88
CA ASP A 23 -15.95 18.75 -27.23
C ASP A 23 -16.74 19.40 -28.36
N PRO A 24 -17.45 20.55 -28.10
CA PRO A 24 -18.28 21.22 -29.09
C PRO A 24 -17.48 21.85 -30.22
N TYR A 25 -16.16 21.98 -30.10
CA TYR A 25 -15.29 22.59 -31.11
C TYR A 25 -14.66 21.59 -32.07
N ASN A 26 -14.75 20.29 -31.79
CA ASN A 26 -14.15 19.23 -32.64
C ASN A 26 -15.06 18.78 -33.79
N ASN A 27 -16.33 19.20 -33.85
CA ASN A 27 -17.23 18.90 -34.95
C ASN A 27 -17.47 20.18 -35.77
N GLU A 28 -17.21 20.11 -37.07
CA GLU A 28 -17.51 21.17 -38.00
C GLU A 28 -19.02 21.48 -38.03
N GLY A 29 -19.44 22.43 -37.20
CA GLY A 29 -20.81 22.86 -37.01
C GLY A 29 -21.48 22.23 -35.79
N LEU A 30 -22.40 23.00 -35.15
CA LEU A 30 -23.21 22.61 -34.00
C LEU A 30 -23.91 21.24 -34.18
N SER A 31 -23.19 20.17 -33.99
CA SER A 31 -23.77 18.83 -34.00
C SER A 31 -24.27 18.50 -32.59
N GLU A 32 -25.51 18.00 -32.49
CA GLU A 32 -26.03 17.43 -31.27
C GLU A 32 -25.07 16.35 -30.76
N VAL A 33 -24.71 16.46 -29.47
CA VAL A 33 -23.87 15.45 -28.81
C VAL A 33 -24.58 14.11 -28.89
N ASP A 34 -24.01 13.13 -29.58
CA ASP A 34 -24.56 11.78 -29.70
C ASP A 34 -24.50 11.05 -28.36
N THR A 35 -25.51 11.30 -27.53
CA THR A 35 -25.68 10.71 -26.20
C THR A 35 -25.77 9.18 -26.27
N GLY A 36 -26.30 8.63 -27.39
CA GLY A 36 -26.40 7.19 -27.58
C GLY A 36 -25.03 6.53 -27.78
N LYS A 37 -24.14 7.16 -28.57
CA LYS A 37 -22.78 6.69 -28.77
C LYS A 37 -21.95 6.81 -27.48
N ILE A 38 -22.05 7.93 -26.77
CA ILE A 38 -21.39 8.15 -25.48
C ILE A 38 -21.80 7.08 -24.47
N SER A 39 -23.10 6.77 -24.35
CA SER A 39 -23.59 5.75 -23.43
C SER A 39 -23.06 4.34 -23.76
N LYS A 40 -22.93 4.01 -25.05
CA LYS A 40 -22.33 2.72 -25.47
C LYS A 40 -20.85 2.63 -25.09
N ILE A 41 -20.06 3.67 -25.36
CA ILE A 41 -18.64 3.71 -25.00
C ILE A 41 -18.46 3.69 -23.47
N GLN A 42 -19.32 4.39 -22.73
CA GLN A 42 -19.29 4.34 -21.26
C GLN A 42 -19.52 2.93 -20.71
N ASN A 43 -20.50 2.21 -21.24
CA ASN A 43 -20.76 0.81 -20.87
C ASN A 43 -19.55 -0.09 -21.22
N GLU A 44 -18.89 0.16 -22.32
CA GLU A 44 -17.69 -0.58 -22.71
C GLU A 44 -16.52 -0.29 -21.76
N ILE A 45 -16.33 0.97 -21.35
CA ILE A 45 -15.34 1.35 -20.32
C ILE A 45 -15.63 0.62 -19.01
N ASP A 46 -16.87 0.61 -18.55
CA ASP A 46 -17.26 -0.04 -17.29
C ASP A 46 -17.03 -1.56 -17.34
N GLN A 47 -17.27 -2.19 -18.48
CA GLN A 47 -16.97 -3.61 -18.69
C GLN A 47 -15.46 -3.88 -18.69
N LYS A 48 -14.69 -3.07 -19.42
CA LYS A 48 -13.22 -3.18 -19.46
C LYS A 48 -12.57 -2.95 -18.09
N LEU A 49 -13.06 -1.95 -17.34
CA LEU A 49 -12.60 -1.71 -15.97
C LEU A 49 -12.84 -2.94 -15.09
N LYS A 50 -14.04 -3.55 -15.15
CA LYS A 50 -14.34 -4.77 -14.39
C LYS A 50 -13.43 -5.93 -14.79
N GLU A 51 -13.23 -6.14 -16.09
CA GLU A 51 -12.39 -7.21 -16.61
C GLU A 51 -10.93 -7.06 -16.15
N VAL A 52 -10.34 -5.88 -16.34
CA VAL A 52 -8.94 -5.60 -15.98
C VAL A 52 -8.74 -5.67 -14.47
N TYR A 53 -9.62 -5.02 -13.69
CA TYR A 53 -9.44 -4.90 -12.22
C TYR A 53 -9.83 -6.16 -11.46
N SER A 54 -10.60 -7.08 -12.06
CA SER A 54 -10.86 -8.40 -11.45
C SER A 54 -9.65 -9.34 -11.51
N ASN A 55 -8.69 -9.09 -12.39
CA ASN A 55 -7.56 -9.98 -12.68
C ASN A 55 -6.19 -9.33 -12.51
N LEU A 56 -6.08 -8.28 -11.69
CA LEU A 56 -4.80 -7.63 -11.44
C LEU A 56 -3.79 -8.59 -10.81
N ASN A 57 -2.58 -8.62 -11.35
CA ASN A 57 -1.47 -9.29 -10.69
C ASN A 57 -0.92 -8.43 -9.51
N PRO A 58 -0.15 -9.01 -8.58
CA PRO A 58 0.34 -8.29 -7.39
C PRO A 58 1.17 -7.04 -7.68
N TRP A 59 1.88 -7.00 -8.82
CA TRP A 59 2.59 -5.80 -9.24
C TRP A 59 1.64 -4.71 -9.73
N GLN A 60 0.62 -5.06 -10.51
CA GLN A 60 -0.42 -4.11 -10.93
C GLN A 60 -1.18 -3.55 -9.72
N ILE A 61 -1.52 -4.38 -8.72
CA ILE A 61 -2.12 -3.92 -7.45
C ILE A 61 -1.19 -2.91 -6.77
N THR A 62 0.14 -3.16 -6.77
CA THR A 62 1.12 -2.20 -6.22
C THR A 62 1.07 -0.86 -6.94
N LEU A 63 0.95 -0.86 -8.26
CA LEU A 63 0.82 0.38 -9.05
C LEU A 63 -0.49 1.12 -8.75
N VAL A 64 -1.62 0.40 -8.60
CA VAL A 64 -2.91 1.00 -8.18
C VAL A 64 -2.81 1.59 -6.77
N ALA A 65 -2.18 0.89 -5.82
CA ALA A 65 -1.96 1.38 -4.45
C ALA A 65 -1.16 2.70 -4.42
N ARG A 66 -0.26 2.88 -5.38
CA ARG A 66 0.63 4.03 -5.55
C ARG A 66 0.08 5.12 -6.47
N HIS A 67 -1.10 4.92 -7.04
CA HIS A 67 -1.67 5.86 -8.00
C HIS A 67 -1.71 7.29 -7.44
N GLU A 68 -1.28 8.27 -8.24
CA GLU A 68 -1.13 9.66 -7.78
C GLU A 68 -2.44 10.28 -7.31
N ASP A 69 -3.54 9.99 -8.00
CA ASP A 69 -4.87 10.51 -7.71
C ASP A 69 -5.61 9.72 -6.62
N ARG A 70 -5.00 8.65 -6.08
CA ARG A 70 -5.59 7.86 -5.00
C ARG A 70 -5.84 8.73 -3.77
N PRO A 71 -7.06 8.69 -3.17
CA PRO A 71 -7.38 9.46 -1.98
C PRO A 71 -6.41 9.16 -0.83
N LYS A 72 -5.91 10.21 -0.17
CA LYS A 72 -4.94 10.13 0.92
C LYS A 72 -5.62 10.37 2.27
N SER A 73 -4.91 10.22 3.37
CA SER A 73 -5.46 10.33 4.72
C SER A 73 -6.21 11.63 4.96
N LYS A 74 -5.69 12.74 4.46
CA LYS A 74 -6.35 14.05 4.58
C LYS A 74 -7.75 14.04 3.99
N PHE A 75 -7.92 13.47 2.80
CA PHE A 75 -9.22 13.37 2.13
C PHE A 75 -10.23 12.58 2.99
N PHE A 76 -9.82 11.43 3.55
CA PHE A 76 -10.70 10.64 4.41
C PHE A 76 -11.02 11.34 5.72
N ILE A 77 -10.06 12.03 6.33
CA ILE A 77 -10.28 12.79 7.55
C ILE A 77 -11.30 13.91 7.33
N GLU A 78 -11.18 14.68 6.25
CA GLU A 78 -12.05 15.81 5.97
C GLU A 78 -13.48 15.40 5.57
N ASN A 79 -13.69 14.19 5.01
CA ASN A 79 -15.00 13.79 4.49
C ASN A 79 -15.73 12.75 5.35
N LEU A 80 -15.03 12.01 6.24
CA LEU A 80 -15.65 11.02 7.11
C LEU A 80 -15.96 11.53 8.52
N PHE A 81 -15.27 12.59 8.95
CA PHE A 81 -15.32 13.06 10.33
C PHE A 81 -15.76 14.51 10.41
N GLU A 82 -16.48 14.80 11.48
CA GLU A 82 -16.92 16.14 11.82
C GLU A 82 -16.02 16.75 12.88
N GLU A 83 -15.90 18.08 12.93
CA GLU A 83 -15.20 18.83 13.98
C GLU A 83 -13.75 18.34 14.22
N PHE A 84 -12.99 18.08 13.16
CA PHE A 84 -11.61 17.65 13.33
C PHE A 84 -10.76 18.75 13.97
N LEU A 85 -10.22 18.45 15.15
CA LEU A 85 -9.31 19.32 15.91
C LEU A 85 -7.89 18.77 15.81
N PRO A 86 -7.03 19.31 14.92
CA PRO A 86 -5.68 18.83 14.75
C PRO A 86 -4.81 19.11 15.98
N LEU A 87 -3.96 18.13 16.35
CA LEU A 87 -3.02 18.24 17.45
C LEU A 87 -1.61 17.98 16.96
N SER A 88 -0.71 18.94 17.23
CA SER A 88 0.67 18.95 16.73
C SER A 88 1.70 18.68 17.82
N GLY A 89 2.90 18.21 17.38
CA GLY A 89 4.10 18.09 18.17
C GLY A 89 4.16 16.88 19.11
N ASP A 90 5.37 16.37 19.28
CA ASP A 90 5.66 15.22 20.17
C ASP A 90 5.94 15.64 21.62
N ARG A 91 6.09 16.92 21.90
CA ARG A 91 6.49 17.52 23.18
C ARG A 91 7.98 17.28 23.57
N PHE A 92 8.79 16.84 22.60
CA PHE A 92 10.23 16.63 22.76
C PHE A 92 11.05 17.42 21.76
N TYR A 93 10.81 17.18 20.46
CA TYR A 93 11.63 17.72 19.40
C TYR A 93 10.84 18.66 18.47
N GLY A 94 9.69 18.20 17.97
CA GLY A 94 8.96 19.02 16.99
C GLY A 94 7.70 18.39 16.42
N GLU A 95 7.29 18.94 15.30
CA GLU A 95 6.14 18.46 14.51
C GLU A 95 6.61 17.64 13.31
N ASP A 96 5.98 16.50 13.10
CA ASP A 96 6.11 15.72 11.89
C ASP A 96 4.86 15.88 11.02
N LYS A 97 5.05 16.49 9.85
CA LYS A 97 3.98 16.77 8.90
C LYS A 97 3.52 15.53 8.12
N SER A 98 4.27 14.41 8.18
CA SER A 98 3.90 13.14 7.54
C SER A 98 2.76 12.42 8.24
N VAL A 99 2.34 12.90 9.42
CA VAL A 99 1.19 12.35 10.14
C VAL A 99 0.24 13.46 10.57
N LEU A 100 -1.03 13.33 10.15
CA LEU A 100 -2.15 14.12 10.63
C LEU A 100 -2.77 13.40 11.82
N ALA A 101 -3.00 14.11 12.91
CA ALA A 101 -3.61 13.50 14.09
C ALA A 101 -4.46 14.52 14.85
N GLY A 102 -5.60 14.10 15.37
CA GLY A 102 -6.51 14.98 16.11
C GLY A 102 -7.76 14.28 16.56
N PHE A 103 -8.49 14.91 17.48
CA PHE A 103 -9.82 14.47 17.84
C PHE A 103 -10.85 14.94 16.84
N ALA A 104 -11.88 14.12 16.65
CA ALA A 104 -12.98 14.40 15.73
C ALA A 104 -14.27 13.73 16.21
N LYS A 105 -15.36 13.93 15.50
CA LYS A 105 -16.60 13.19 15.68
C LYS A 105 -16.85 12.24 14.51
N PHE A 106 -17.26 11.04 14.80
CA PHE A 106 -17.75 10.06 13.85
C PHE A 106 -19.17 9.66 14.23
N LYS A 107 -20.15 10.05 13.41
CA LYS A 107 -21.58 9.87 13.72
C LYS A 107 -21.94 10.34 15.14
N GLY A 108 -21.49 11.53 15.50
CA GLY A 108 -21.73 12.17 16.81
C GLY A 108 -20.89 11.64 17.98
N ASN A 109 -20.10 10.58 17.81
CA ASN A 109 -19.23 10.04 18.85
C ASN A 109 -17.80 10.54 18.69
N SER A 110 -17.15 10.89 19.82
CA SER A 110 -15.75 11.31 19.79
C SER A 110 -14.83 10.16 19.40
N VAL A 111 -13.89 10.44 18.52
CA VAL A 111 -12.83 9.52 18.06
C VAL A 111 -11.50 10.27 18.00
N LEU A 112 -10.40 9.55 18.19
CA LEU A 112 -9.07 10.02 17.78
C LEU A 112 -8.79 9.50 16.38
N VAL A 113 -8.40 10.37 15.47
CA VAL A 113 -8.01 10.01 14.10
C VAL A 113 -6.54 10.30 13.91
N ILE A 114 -5.81 9.34 13.36
CA ILE A 114 -4.38 9.44 13.04
C ILE A 114 -4.18 8.90 11.63
N GLY A 115 -3.64 9.71 10.71
CA GLY A 115 -3.43 9.31 9.33
C GLY A 115 -2.02 9.66 8.84
N GLN A 116 -1.34 8.68 8.24
CA GLN A 116 -0.12 8.95 7.48
C GLN A 116 -0.47 9.67 6.19
N GLU A 117 0.18 10.78 5.91
CA GLU A 117 -0.20 11.70 4.84
C GLU A 117 0.97 11.91 3.87
N LYS A 118 0.78 11.49 2.62
CA LYS A 118 1.78 11.61 1.55
C LYS A 118 1.84 13.01 0.93
N GLY A 119 0.72 13.72 0.91
CA GLY A 119 0.56 14.97 0.16
C GLY A 119 0.10 14.77 -1.29
N ASP A 120 -0.55 15.80 -1.85
CA ASP A 120 -1.21 15.73 -3.17
C ASP A 120 -0.32 16.22 -4.32
N ASP A 121 0.54 17.20 -4.06
CA ASP A 121 1.51 17.75 -4.99
C ASP A 121 2.96 17.49 -4.54
N LEU A 122 3.93 17.75 -5.41
CA LEU A 122 5.34 17.47 -5.14
C LEU A 122 5.86 18.21 -3.90
N ASP A 123 5.50 19.49 -3.74
CA ASP A 123 5.97 20.28 -2.60
C ASP A 123 5.41 19.77 -1.28
N SER A 124 4.12 19.42 -1.25
CA SER A 124 3.48 18.83 -0.09
C SER A 124 4.04 17.43 0.22
N ARG A 125 4.35 16.62 -0.80
CA ARG A 125 4.97 15.30 -0.65
C ARG A 125 6.38 15.40 -0.03
N ILE A 126 7.19 16.33 -0.50
CA ILE A 126 8.52 16.59 0.07
C ILE A 126 8.40 17.03 1.54
N LYS A 127 7.50 17.99 1.84
CA LYS A 127 7.26 18.46 3.21
C LYS A 127 6.77 17.38 4.17
N ARG A 128 6.09 16.34 3.65
CA ARG A 128 5.53 15.21 4.39
C ARG A 128 6.37 13.94 4.29
N ASN A 129 7.60 14.03 3.77
CA ASN A 129 8.50 12.90 3.55
C ASN A 129 7.80 11.72 2.83
N PHE A 130 6.89 11.99 1.89
CA PHE A 130 6.10 10.97 1.17
C PHE A 130 5.30 10.03 2.10
N GLY A 131 4.85 10.53 3.25
CA GLY A 131 4.15 9.73 4.27
C GLY A 131 5.08 8.93 5.20
N MET A 132 6.38 9.08 5.05
CA MET A 132 7.36 8.41 5.93
C MET A 132 7.54 9.20 7.23
N MET A 133 7.06 8.62 8.33
CA MET A 133 7.14 9.25 9.64
C MET A 133 8.56 9.25 10.19
N ARG A 134 8.91 10.36 10.84
CA ARG A 134 10.12 10.52 11.66
C ARG A 134 9.84 10.15 13.12
N PRO A 135 10.86 10.03 14.01
CA PRO A 135 10.65 9.69 15.42
C PRO A 135 9.61 10.56 16.13
N GLU A 136 9.60 11.86 15.84
CA GLU A 136 8.64 12.81 16.41
C GLU A 136 7.19 12.53 15.97
N GLY A 137 6.96 11.99 14.78
CA GLY A 137 5.64 11.56 14.34
C GLY A 137 5.12 10.35 15.15
N TYR A 138 5.98 9.36 15.38
CA TYR A 138 5.66 8.21 16.25
C TYR A 138 5.41 8.64 17.69
N ARG A 139 6.25 9.51 18.25
CA ARG A 139 6.07 10.03 19.61
C ARG A 139 4.79 10.86 19.76
N LYS A 140 4.45 11.68 18.75
CA LYS A 140 3.16 12.38 18.69
C LYS A 140 2.00 11.36 18.73
N THR A 141 2.08 10.30 17.95
CA THR A 141 1.10 9.22 17.94
C THR A 141 0.96 8.58 19.30
N ILE A 142 2.05 8.19 19.98
CA ILE A 142 2.04 7.64 21.34
C ILE A 142 1.36 8.59 22.32
N ARG A 143 1.72 9.87 22.29
CA ARG A 143 1.13 10.90 23.17
C ARG A 143 -0.38 10.97 23.02
N LEU A 144 -0.88 10.96 21.79
CA LEU A 144 -2.30 11.07 21.50
C LEU A 144 -3.05 9.76 21.79
N MET A 145 -2.46 8.60 21.53
CA MET A 145 -3.01 7.30 21.90
C MET A 145 -3.23 7.21 23.42
N LYS A 146 -2.23 7.59 24.22
CA LYS A 146 -2.36 7.63 25.69
C LYS A 146 -3.45 8.60 26.16
N LEU A 147 -3.61 9.73 25.47
CA LEU A 147 -4.67 10.68 25.77
C LEU A 147 -6.05 10.10 25.45
N ALA A 148 -6.20 9.42 24.30
CA ALA A 148 -7.45 8.76 23.94
C ALA A 148 -7.81 7.63 24.89
N ASP A 149 -6.84 6.82 25.33
CA ASP A 149 -7.05 5.74 26.31
C ASP A 149 -7.55 6.30 27.65
N LYS A 150 -6.94 7.40 28.12
CA LYS A 150 -7.36 8.08 29.34
C LYS A 150 -8.83 8.54 29.31
N PHE A 151 -9.30 9.02 28.15
CA PHE A 151 -10.67 9.48 27.97
C PHE A 151 -11.60 8.41 27.39
N LYS A 152 -11.11 7.18 27.22
CA LYS A 152 -11.86 6.03 26.64
C LYS A 152 -12.44 6.34 25.26
N ILE A 153 -11.67 7.04 24.42
CA ILE A 153 -12.04 7.44 23.07
C ILE A 153 -11.42 6.44 22.08
N PRO A 154 -12.19 5.78 21.21
CA PRO A 154 -11.66 4.85 20.20
C PRO A 154 -10.76 5.55 19.20
N ILE A 155 -9.85 4.79 18.60
CA ILE A 155 -8.85 5.31 17.66
C ILE A 155 -9.05 4.70 16.28
N ILE A 156 -8.96 5.56 15.25
CA ILE A 156 -8.99 5.17 13.84
C ILE A 156 -7.68 5.61 13.19
N PHE A 157 -6.97 4.66 12.59
CA PHE A 157 -5.73 4.91 11.86
C PHE A 157 -5.94 4.76 10.35
N PHE A 158 -5.44 5.71 9.57
CA PHE A 158 -5.27 5.58 8.13
C PHE A 158 -3.80 5.38 7.82
N ILE A 159 -3.49 4.30 7.13
CA ILE A 159 -2.12 3.89 6.83
C ILE A 159 -1.86 4.05 5.33
N ASP A 160 -0.91 4.92 5.01
CA ASP A 160 -0.42 5.12 3.65
C ASP A 160 1.03 5.63 3.68
N THR A 161 1.97 4.70 3.73
CA THR A 161 3.41 4.98 3.81
C THR A 161 4.22 3.89 3.10
N PRO A 162 5.27 4.24 2.37
CA PRO A 162 6.23 3.25 1.88
C PRO A 162 7.13 2.68 2.99
N GLY A 163 7.16 3.30 4.18
CA GLY A 163 7.97 2.88 5.32
C GLY A 163 8.22 3.98 6.32
N ALA A 164 9.13 3.74 7.26
CA ALA A 164 9.65 4.75 8.16
C ALA A 164 10.70 5.62 7.44
N TYR A 165 10.87 6.88 7.84
CA TYR A 165 11.86 7.77 7.23
C TYR A 165 13.29 7.28 7.50
N PRO A 166 14.11 7.01 6.45
CA PRO A 166 15.41 6.35 6.59
C PRO A 166 16.60 7.32 6.75
N GLY A 167 16.34 8.59 7.05
CA GLY A 167 17.38 9.60 7.10
C GLY A 167 18.21 9.55 8.39
N VAL A 168 19.50 9.94 8.32
CA VAL A 168 20.45 9.97 9.44
C VAL A 168 19.86 10.70 10.65
N GLY A 169 19.28 11.88 10.48
CA GLY A 169 18.66 12.63 11.58
C GLY A 169 17.47 11.92 12.24
N ALA A 170 16.82 10.96 11.59
CA ALA A 170 15.81 10.13 12.23
C ALA A 170 16.47 9.04 13.09
N GLU A 171 17.53 8.39 12.58
CA GLU A 171 18.29 7.40 13.35
C GLU A 171 18.91 8.00 14.60
N GLU A 172 19.53 9.19 14.51
CA GLU A 172 20.07 9.94 15.64
C GLU A 172 19.05 10.24 16.73
N ARG A 173 17.77 10.43 16.35
CA ARG A 173 16.67 10.69 17.27
C ARG A 173 15.89 9.44 17.67
N GLY A 174 16.40 8.24 17.37
CA GLY A 174 15.86 6.97 17.83
C GLY A 174 14.66 6.49 17.02
N GLN A 175 14.77 6.40 15.69
CA GLN A 175 13.70 5.93 14.79
C GLN A 175 13.16 4.54 15.18
N ALA A 176 14.07 3.58 15.38
CA ALA A 176 13.69 2.21 15.72
C ALA A 176 12.99 2.13 17.08
N GLU A 177 13.49 2.88 18.08
CA GLU A 177 12.87 2.96 19.41
C GLU A 177 11.47 3.57 19.34
N ALA A 178 11.29 4.66 18.60
CA ALA A 178 10.00 5.33 18.47
C ALA A 178 8.96 4.42 17.80
N ILE A 179 9.34 3.63 16.79
CA ILE A 179 8.49 2.61 16.16
C ILE A 179 8.10 1.53 17.18
N ALA A 180 9.08 0.94 17.87
CA ALA A 180 8.85 -0.12 18.84
C ALA A 180 7.93 0.33 19.97
N LYS A 181 8.14 1.54 20.50
CA LYS A 181 7.29 2.14 21.54
C LYS A 181 5.87 2.45 21.05
N THR A 182 5.69 2.74 19.76
CA THR A 182 4.36 2.94 19.20
C THR A 182 3.60 1.63 19.15
N ILE A 183 4.26 0.53 18.72
CA ILE A 183 3.68 -0.82 18.75
C ILE A 183 3.30 -1.22 20.18
N GLU A 184 4.24 -1.09 21.13
CA GLU A 184 4.03 -1.40 22.54
C GLU A 184 2.80 -0.61 23.08
N CYS A 185 2.78 0.70 22.86
CA CYS A 185 1.67 1.55 23.29
C CYS A 185 0.33 1.10 22.68
N ASN A 186 0.29 0.84 21.36
CA ASN A 186 -0.93 0.41 20.69
C ASN A 186 -1.43 -0.95 21.22
N MET A 187 -0.52 -1.87 21.49
CA MET A 187 -0.85 -3.19 22.07
C MET A 187 -1.43 -3.11 23.49
N ASP A 188 -1.08 -2.10 24.27
CA ASP A 188 -1.50 -1.95 25.67
C ASP A 188 -2.77 -1.09 25.86
N LEU A 189 -3.30 -0.46 24.79
CA LEU A 189 -4.50 0.36 24.87
C LEU A 189 -5.73 -0.47 25.28
N GLY A 190 -6.48 0.02 26.27
CA GLY A 190 -7.72 -0.58 26.73
C GLY A 190 -8.97 -0.11 25.99
N ILE A 191 -8.81 0.41 24.79
CA ILE A 191 -9.87 0.99 23.94
C ILE A 191 -9.89 0.34 22.56
N PRO A 192 -11.02 0.40 21.82
CA PRO A 192 -11.09 -0.04 20.43
C PRO A 192 -10.12 0.73 19.54
N THR A 193 -9.37 0.00 18.73
CA THR A 193 -8.48 0.57 17.71
C THR A 193 -8.75 -0.10 16.37
N ILE A 194 -8.89 0.70 15.31
CA ILE A 194 -9.13 0.24 13.94
C ILE A 194 -8.06 0.87 13.05
N SER A 195 -7.35 0.05 12.29
CA SER A 195 -6.41 0.51 11.27
C SER A 195 -6.93 0.18 9.89
N ILE A 196 -6.81 1.13 8.97
CA ILE A 196 -7.25 0.98 7.58
C ILE A 196 -6.07 1.27 6.68
N ILE A 197 -5.63 0.27 5.93
CA ILE A 197 -4.57 0.43 4.93
C ILE A 197 -5.23 0.94 3.65
N ILE A 198 -5.01 2.22 3.34
CA ILE A 198 -5.68 2.93 2.24
C ILE A 198 -4.87 2.98 0.94
N GLY A 199 -3.58 2.67 1.01
CA GLY A 199 -2.66 2.67 -0.12
C GLY A 199 -1.49 1.73 0.14
N GLU A 200 -0.32 2.26 0.47
CA GLU A 200 0.84 1.45 0.84
C GLU A 200 0.93 1.27 2.35
N GLY A 201 0.99 0.03 2.80
CA GLY A 201 1.34 -0.33 4.17
C GLY A 201 2.78 -0.83 4.23
N GLY A 202 3.76 0.08 4.29
CA GLY A 202 5.18 -0.27 4.20
C GLY A 202 5.85 -0.48 5.55
N SER A 203 6.45 -1.67 5.74
CA SER A 203 7.43 -1.98 6.78
C SER A 203 7.01 -1.58 8.21
N GLY A 204 7.98 -1.26 9.07
CA GLY A 204 7.76 -0.79 10.45
C GLY A 204 6.91 0.47 10.52
N GLY A 205 6.92 1.31 9.48
CA GLY A 205 6.09 2.49 9.38
C GLY A 205 4.59 2.19 9.41
N ALA A 206 4.19 1.11 8.75
CA ALA A 206 2.80 0.65 8.75
C ALA A 206 2.49 -0.18 10.01
N VAL A 207 3.37 -1.12 10.41
CA VAL A 207 3.15 -2.01 11.55
C VAL A 207 2.94 -1.23 12.84
N ALA A 208 3.63 -0.10 13.03
CA ALA A 208 3.47 0.76 14.19
C ALA A 208 2.02 1.20 14.44
N LEU A 209 1.27 1.45 13.37
CA LEU A 209 -0.14 1.83 13.45
C LEU A 209 -1.09 0.63 13.24
N ALA A 210 -0.66 -0.41 12.51
CA ALA A 210 -1.46 -1.60 12.23
C ALA A 210 -1.55 -2.59 13.40
N SER A 211 -0.86 -2.35 14.52
CA SER A 211 -0.94 -3.18 15.73
C SER A 211 -2.27 -2.97 16.48
N SER A 212 -3.39 -2.97 15.75
CA SER A 212 -4.73 -2.57 16.24
C SER A 212 -5.67 -3.74 16.46
N SER A 213 -6.79 -3.50 17.18
CA SER A 213 -7.82 -4.50 17.44
C SER A 213 -8.42 -5.04 16.15
N LYS A 214 -8.60 -4.16 15.14
CA LYS A 214 -9.01 -4.52 13.77
C LYS A 214 -8.07 -3.89 12.76
N VAL A 215 -7.66 -4.67 11.78
CA VAL A 215 -6.86 -4.21 10.63
C VAL A 215 -7.65 -4.45 9.36
N LEU A 216 -8.08 -3.38 8.75
CA LEU A 216 -8.86 -3.37 7.51
C LEU A 216 -7.95 -2.92 6.36
N MET A 217 -8.28 -3.30 5.15
CA MET A 217 -7.47 -2.95 3.99
C MET A 217 -8.34 -2.74 2.77
N LEU A 218 -8.09 -1.67 2.01
CA LEU A 218 -8.72 -1.47 0.71
C LEU A 218 -8.27 -2.58 -0.26
N SER A 219 -9.16 -3.03 -1.14
CA SER A 219 -8.94 -4.20 -2.01
C SER A 219 -7.73 -4.07 -2.94
N ASN A 220 -7.39 -2.85 -3.37
CA ASN A 220 -6.21 -2.56 -4.19
C ASN A 220 -5.08 -1.85 -3.41
N ALA A 221 -5.09 -1.92 -2.08
CA ALA A 221 -3.95 -1.53 -1.25
C ALA A 221 -2.91 -2.66 -1.18
N ILE A 222 -1.73 -2.36 -0.66
CA ILE A 222 -0.68 -3.35 -0.39
C ILE A 222 -0.18 -3.22 1.05
N TYR A 223 0.20 -4.35 1.67
CA TYR A 223 0.83 -4.36 2.98
C TYR A 223 2.00 -5.34 2.99
N SER A 224 3.20 -4.84 3.24
CA SER A 224 4.43 -5.64 3.11
C SER A 224 5.57 -5.08 3.95
N VAL A 225 6.56 -5.94 4.23
CA VAL A 225 7.77 -5.57 4.99
C VAL A 225 8.74 -4.72 4.18
N ILE A 226 8.72 -4.81 2.86
CA ILE A 226 9.62 -4.11 1.92
C ILE A 226 8.87 -3.89 0.59
N SER A 227 9.34 -2.97 -0.24
CA SER A 227 8.81 -2.83 -1.60
C SER A 227 9.17 -4.04 -2.49
N PRO A 228 8.35 -4.40 -3.49
CA PRO A 228 8.69 -5.47 -4.43
C PRO A 228 10.01 -5.25 -5.14
N GLU A 229 10.35 -4.02 -5.50
CA GLU A 229 11.62 -3.63 -6.12
C GLU A 229 12.80 -3.88 -5.16
N GLY A 230 12.65 -3.50 -3.89
CA GLY A 230 13.66 -3.76 -2.86
C GLY A 230 13.84 -5.27 -2.63
N CYS A 231 12.75 -6.02 -2.56
CA CYS A 231 12.77 -7.47 -2.42
C CYS A 231 13.50 -8.13 -3.61
N ALA A 232 13.17 -7.73 -4.86
CA ALA A 232 13.83 -8.22 -6.06
C ALA A 232 15.34 -7.96 -6.04
N THR A 233 15.74 -6.77 -5.66
CA THR A 233 17.16 -6.38 -5.57
C THR A 233 17.91 -7.18 -4.51
N ILE A 234 17.31 -7.43 -3.35
CA ILE A 234 17.96 -8.16 -2.25
C ILE A 234 18.04 -9.66 -2.56
N LEU A 235 16.94 -10.28 -2.99
CA LEU A 235 16.88 -11.74 -3.16
C LEU A 235 17.47 -12.23 -4.49
N TRP A 236 17.22 -11.51 -5.57
CA TRP A 236 17.67 -11.92 -6.91
C TRP A 236 18.82 -11.08 -7.45
N ARG A 237 19.15 -9.94 -6.81
CA ARG A 237 20.12 -8.95 -7.32
C ARG A 237 19.76 -8.44 -8.73
N ASP A 238 18.47 -8.45 -9.03
CA ASP A 238 17.92 -8.11 -10.35
C ASP A 238 16.59 -7.39 -10.18
N ALA A 239 16.56 -6.08 -10.46
CA ALA A 239 15.37 -5.26 -10.36
C ALA A 239 14.28 -5.65 -11.38
N SER A 240 14.61 -6.38 -12.45
CA SER A 240 13.60 -6.86 -13.42
C SER A 240 12.68 -7.94 -12.83
N LYS A 241 13.05 -8.55 -11.71
CA LYS A 241 12.28 -9.60 -10.99
C LYS A 241 11.21 -9.04 -10.04
N THR A 242 10.81 -7.77 -10.21
CA THR A 242 9.82 -7.11 -9.35
C THR A 242 8.47 -7.84 -9.34
N LEU A 243 8.01 -8.37 -10.49
CA LEU A 243 6.75 -9.12 -10.56
C LEU A 243 6.82 -10.42 -9.76
N GLU A 244 7.91 -11.17 -9.89
CA GLU A 244 8.16 -12.40 -9.14
C GLU A 244 8.25 -12.12 -7.64
N ALA A 245 8.92 -11.03 -7.27
CA ALA A 245 8.98 -10.58 -5.88
C ALA A 245 7.59 -10.26 -5.34
N ALA A 246 6.78 -9.46 -6.06
CA ALA A 246 5.43 -9.12 -5.66
C ALA A 246 4.54 -10.35 -5.45
N LYS A 247 4.64 -11.37 -6.34
CA LYS A 247 3.93 -12.64 -6.21
C LYS A 247 4.36 -13.44 -4.97
N ALA A 248 5.67 -13.52 -4.72
CA ALA A 248 6.23 -14.27 -3.60
C ALA A 248 5.91 -13.63 -2.24
N MET A 249 5.82 -12.30 -2.18
CA MET A 249 5.59 -11.54 -0.95
C MET A 249 4.17 -11.64 -0.40
N LYS A 250 3.19 -12.09 -1.20
CA LYS A 250 1.77 -12.21 -0.76
C LYS A 250 1.23 -10.90 -0.14
N LEU A 251 1.47 -9.77 -0.81
CA LEU A 251 1.23 -8.42 -0.29
C LEU A 251 -0.19 -7.88 -0.54
N SER A 252 -1.01 -8.60 -1.32
CA SER A 252 -2.36 -8.16 -1.66
C SER A 252 -3.35 -8.34 -0.50
N ALA A 253 -4.44 -7.57 -0.50
CA ALA A 253 -5.49 -7.68 0.51
C ALA A 253 -6.05 -9.12 0.58
N LYS A 254 -6.26 -9.77 -0.56
CA LYS A 254 -6.75 -11.15 -0.62
C LYS A 254 -5.78 -12.16 0.00
N ASP A 255 -4.48 -12.03 -0.30
CA ASP A 255 -3.47 -12.91 0.29
C ASP A 255 -3.40 -12.73 1.81
N LEU A 256 -3.37 -11.48 2.28
CA LEU A 256 -3.23 -11.16 3.70
C LEU A 256 -4.47 -11.52 4.52
N PHE A 257 -5.65 -11.42 3.93
CA PHE A 257 -6.89 -11.90 4.53
C PHE A 257 -6.86 -13.43 4.70
N ASN A 258 -6.45 -14.14 3.67
CA ASN A 258 -6.32 -15.61 3.72
C ASN A 258 -5.27 -16.08 4.74
N LEU A 259 -4.21 -15.27 4.94
CA LEU A 259 -3.17 -15.53 5.95
C LEU A 259 -3.57 -15.09 7.37
N GLY A 260 -4.73 -14.47 7.54
CA GLY A 260 -5.20 -13.95 8.84
C GLY A 260 -4.41 -12.73 9.35
N VAL A 261 -3.68 -12.02 8.49
CA VAL A 261 -2.93 -10.82 8.83
C VAL A 261 -3.84 -9.60 8.95
N ILE A 262 -4.87 -9.53 8.10
CA ILE A 262 -5.92 -8.50 8.15
C ILE A 262 -7.28 -9.13 8.49
N ASP A 263 -8.18 -8.33 9.07
CA ASP A 263 -9.49 -8.80 9.53
C ASP A 263 -10.60 -8.64 8.48
N GLU A 264 -10.47 -7.67 7.58
CA GLU A 264 -11.50 -7.36 6.58
C GLU A 264 -10.90 -6.68 5.35
N ILE A 265 -11.44 -7.02 4.18
CA ILE A 265 -11.17 -6.31 2.93
C ILE A 265 -12.32 -5.33 2.70
N ILE A 266 -11.99 -4.06 2.43
CA ILE A 266 -12.95 -3.05 2.02
C ILE A 266 -12.89 -2.95 0.51
N ASP A 267 -14.01 -3.22 -0.16
CA ASP A 267 -14.07 -3.20 -1.61
C ASP A 267 -13.90 -1.79 -2.17
N GLU A 268 -13.11 -1.69 -3.23
CA GLU A 268 -12.97 -0.47 -4.02
C GLU A 268 -13.86 -0.51 -5.27
N PRO A 269 -14.21 0.66 -5.80
CA PRO A 269 -14.84 0.76 -7.12
C PRO A 269 -13.98 0.10 -8.21
N SER A 270 -14.62 -0.36 -9.28
CA SER A 270 -13.89 -0.80 -10.48
C SER A 270 -13.02 0.34 -11.01
N GLY A 271 -11.74 0.09 -11.19
CA GLY A 271 -10.76 1.12 -11.54
C GLY A 271 -10.03 1.73 -10.34
N GLY A 272 -10.34 1.31 -9.09
CA GLY A 272 -9.67 1.76 -7.87
C GLY A 272 -10.32 2.97 -7.19
N ALA A 273 -9.88 3.25 -5.98
CA ALA A 273 -10.44 4.28 -5.08
C ALA A 273 -10.45 5.70 -5.66
N HIS A 274 -9.58 6.01 -6.62
CA HIS A 274 -9.48 7.32 -7.25
C HIS A 274 -10.57 7.60 -8.29
N ARG A 275 -11.21 6.56 -8.85
CA ARG A 275 -12.24 6.71 -9.88
C ARG A 275 -13.62 7.02 -9.30
N ASP A 276 -13.93 6.50 -8.12
CA ASP A 276 -15.15 6.82 -7.38
C ASP A 276 -14.82 6.99 -5.90
N ARG A 277 -14.53 8.24 -5.55
CA ARG A 277 -14.14 8.61 -4.18
C ARG A 277 -15.30 8.53 -3.21
N ASP A 278 -16.52 8.81 -3.68
CA ASP A 278 -17.73 8.83 -2.84
C ASP A 278 -18.13 7.42 -2.43
N LEU A 279 -18.14 6.47 -3.37
CA LEU A 279 -18.38 5.05 -3.06
C LEU A 279 -17.29 4.50 -2.13
N THR A 280 -16.03 4.89 -2.34
CA THR A 280 -14.93 4.50 -1.45
C THR A 280 -15.14 5.03 -0.03
N LEU A 281 -15.60 6.29 0.12
CA LEU A 281 -15.93 6.87 1.42
C LEU A 281 -17.06 6.11 2.12
N GLU A 282 -18.14 5.78 1.40
CA GLU A 282 -19.27 5.04 1.96
C GLU A 282 -18.85 3.64 2.43
N ASN A 283 -18.03 2.93 1.66
CA ASN A 283 -17.53 1.62 2.02
C ASN A 283 -16.64 1.67 3.28
N ILE A 284 -15.73 2.64 3.36
CA ILE A 284 -14.90 2.85 4.54
C ILE A 284 -15.76 3.25 5.75
N LYS A 285 -16.73 4.16 5.59
CA LYS A 285 -17.64 4.59 6.65
C LYS A 285 -18.41 3.41 7.24
N SER A 286 -18.95 2.55 6.38
CA SER A 286 -19.67 1.35 6.78
C SER A 286 -18.78 0.34 7.51
N ALA A 287 -17.54 0.15 7.02
CA ALA A 287 -16.58 -0.75 7.64
C ALA A 287 -16.12 -0.23 9.03
N ILE A 288 -15.86 1.07 9.19
CA ILE A 288 -15.54 1.68 10.50
C ILE A 288 -16.69 1.46 11.47
N GLU A 289 -17.92 1.78 11.09
CA GLU A 289 -19.11 1.63 11.95
C GLU A 289 -19.31 0.18 12.40
N LYS A 290 -19.27 -0.76 11.47
CA LYS A 290 -19.39 -2.20 11.75
C LYS A 290 -18.34 -2.67 12.77
N ASN A 291 -17.08 -2.29 12.55
CA ASN A 291 -15.99 -2.73 13.40
C ASN A 291 -15.96 -2.04 14.77
N LEU A 292 -16.31 -0.75 14.88
CA LEU A 292 -16.49 -0.07 16.17
C LEU A 292 -17.61 -0.73 16.97
N ASN A 293 -18.74 -1.03 16.34
CA ASN A 293 -19.86 -1.69 16.99
C ASN A 293 -19.51 -3.09 17.50
N SER A 294 -18.69 -3.85 16.77
CA SER A 294 -18.23 -5.18 17.22
C SER A 294 -17.36 -5.16 18.47
N LEU A 295 -16.68 -4.05 18.73
CA LEU A 295 -15.77 -3.88 19.88
C LEU A 295 -16.40 -3.09 21.04
N LYS A 296 -17.56 -2.45 20.82
CA LYS A 296 -18.18 -1.49 21.76
C LYS A 296 -18.46 -2.07 23.15
N ASN A 297 -18.85 -3.35 23.22
CA ASN A 297 -19.26 -4.00 24.46
C ASN A 297 -18.12 -4.68 25.22
N LEU A 298 -16.92 -4.69 24.65
CA LEU A 298 -15.76 -5.28 25.30
C LEU A 298 -15.20 -4.35 26.37
N ASN A 299 -14.87 -4.91 27.53
CA ASN A 299 -14.15 -4.20 28.57
C ASN A 299 -12.64 -4.09 28.24
N LYS A 300 -11.90 -3.35 29.06
CA LYS A 300 -10.47 -3.09 28.85
C LYS A 300 -9.65 -4.37 28.66
N ASP A 301 -9.82 -5.33 29.55
CA ASP A 301 -9.03 -6.56 29.54
C ASP A 301 -9.40 -7.46 28.34
N GLU A 302 -10.67 -7.50 28.00
CA GLU A 302 -11.16 -8.21 26.81
C GLU A 302 -10.59 -7.61 25.52
N ILE A 303 -10.53 -6.27 25.39
CA ILE A 303 -9.93 -5.59 24.22
C ILE A 303 -8.44 -5.90 24.10
N ILE A 304 -7.69 -5.83 25.22
CA ILE A 304 -6.26 -6.14 25.24
C ILE A 304 -6.04 -7.61 24.86
N ASN A 305 -6.81 -8.53 25.47
CA ASN A 305 -6.71 -9.95 25.18
C ASN A 305 -7.12 -10.30 23.75
N HIS A 306 -8.17 -9.67 23.21
CA HIS A 306 -8.58 -9.82 21.81
C HIS A 306 -7.41 -9.46 20.88
N ARG A 307 -6.77 -8.32 21.12
CA ARG A 307 -5.64 -7.84 20.31
C ARG A 307 -4.43 -8.78 20.44
N LYS A 308 -4.04 -9.15 21.66
CA LYS A 308 -2.94 -10.10 21.89
C LYS A 308 -3.16 -11.45 21.22
N ASN A 309 -4.33 -12.04 21.39
CA ASN A 309 -4.66 -13.33 20.81
C ASN A 309 -4.64 -13.30 19.29
N LYS A 310 -5.14 -12.22 18.68
CA LYS A 310 -5.09 -12.02 17.24
C LYS A 310 -3.65 -12.08 16.71
N PHE A 311 -2.75 -11.25 17.22
CA PHE A 311 -1.37 -11.22 16.74
C PHE A 311 -0.60 -12.50 17.10
N LEU A 312 -0.87 -13.13 18.23
CA LEU A 312 -0.27 -14.41 18.61
C LEU A 312 -0.79 -15.59 17.78
N SER A 313 -1.93 -15.47 17.12
CA SER A 313 -2.47 -16.51 16.23
C SER A 313 -1.87 -16.50 14.84
N ILE A 314 -1.30 -15.37 14.40
CA ILE A 314 -0.68 -15.24 13.07
C ILE A 314 0.51 -16.21 12.98
N GLY A 315 0.52 -17.05 11.94
CA GLY A 315 1.59 -18.03 11.70
C GLY A 315 1.53 -19.29 12.57
N ARG A 316 0.52 -19.44 13.45
CA ARG A 316 0.34 -20.68 14.26
C ARG A 316 -0.51 -21.76 13.59
N GLY A 317 -1.10 -21.46 12.42
CA GLY A 317 -1.80 -22.45 11.60
C GLY A 317 -0.87 -23.58 11.17
N ASP A 318 -1.22 -24.29 10.12
CA ASP A 318 -0.53 -25.51 9.60
C ASP A 318 1.00 -25.40 9.33
N GLY A 319 1.65 -24.37 9.84
CA GLY A 319 3.06 -24.07 9.68
C GLY A 319 3.38 -23.48 8.29
N PHE A 320 4.45 -22.72 8.21
CA PHE A 320 4.98 -22.16 6.94
C PHE A 320 5.22 -23.24 5.87
N SER A 321 5.39 -24.51 6.28
CA SER A 321 5.69 -25.64 5.39
C SER A 321 4.54 -26.09 4.48
N LYS A 322 3.27 -25.81 4.84
CA LYS A 322 2.10 -26.22 4.02
C LYS A 322 1.68 -25.21 2.96
N HIS A 323 2.11 -23.94 3.09
CA HIS A 323 1.78 -22.89 2.14
C HIS A 323 2.90 -22.58 1.14
N LEU A 324 4.07 -23.20 1.31
CA LEU A 324 5.15 -23.17 0.33
C LEU A 324 4.87 -24.27 -0.71
N GLY A 325 3.90 -24.06 -1.58
CA GLY A 325 3.85 -24.77 -2.83
C GLY A 325 5.18 -24.56 -3.58
N GLU A 326 5.58 -25.51 -4.41
CA GLU A 326 6.86 -25.48 -5.16
C GLU A 326 7.07 -24.15 -5.93
N GLU A 327 6.00 -23.43 -6.27
CA GLU A 327 6.03 -22.15 -6.97
C GLU A 327 6.36 -20.93 -6.07
N THR A 328 6.34 -21.07 -4.74
CA THR A 328 6.57 -19.97 -3.78
C THR A 328 7.87 -20.11 -2.99
N SER A 329 8.73 -21.04 -3.38
CA SER A 329 10.06 -21.20 -2.76
C SER A 329 10.89 -19.94 -2.98
N LEU A 330 11.12 -19.16 -1.93
CA LEU A 330 12.13 -18.10 -1.87
C LEU A 330 13.56 -18.68 -1.89
N SER A 331 13.71 -19.94 -2.27
CA SER A 331 14.99 -20.61 -2.38
C SER A 331 15.85 -19.91 -3.42
N MET A 332 16.97 -19.35 -2.99
CA MET A 332 18.03 -18.82 -3.86
C MET A 332 18.75 -19.92 -4.66
N LYS A 333 18.21 -21.13 -4.74
CA LYS A 333 18.74 -22.19 -5.59
C LYS A 333 18.49 -21.81 -7.05
N ILE A 334 19.38 -20.98 -7.58
CA ILE A 334 19.52 -20.79 -9.02
C ILE A 334 19.75 -22.18 -9.61
N THR A 335 18.91 -22.62 -10.54
CA THR A 335 19.11 -23.90 -11.21
C THR A 335 20.50 -23.90 -11.87
N PHE A 336 21.12 -25.08 -11.98
CA PHE A 336 22.45 -25.21 -12.61
C PHE A 336 22.48 -24.56 -14.00
N ILE A 337 21.37 -24.66 -14.75
CA ILE A 337 21.20 -24.07 -16.08
C ILE A 337 21.19 -22.55 -16.03
N GLU A 338 20.47 -21.94 -15.08
CA GLU A 338 20.46 -20.48 -14.90
C GLU A 338 21.82 -19.94 -14.46
N ASN A 339 22.50 -20.67 -13.59
CA ASN A 339 23.85 -20.32 -13.14
C ASN A 339 24.84 -20.38 -14.31
N LEU A 340 24.72 -21.39 -15.17
CA LEU A 340 25.51 -21.52 -16.39
C LEU A 340 25.22 -20.38 -17.39
N LYS A 341 23.93 -20.08 -17.61
CA LYS A 341 23.50 -18.97 -18.47
C LYS A 341 24.03 -17.63 -17.98
N ASN A 342 23.93 -17.35 -16.68
CA ASN A 342 24.45 -16.14 -16.09
C ASN A 342 25.96 -16.02 -16.19
N ARG A 343 26.71 -17.13 -16.03
CA ARG A 343 28.16 -17.16 -16.24
C ARG A 343 28.54 -16.92 -17.71
N VAL A 344 27.81 -17.51 -18.65
CA VAL A 344 28.02 -17.29 -20.10
C VAL A 344 27.79 -15.83 -20.46
N ILE A 345 26.76 -15.20 -19.89
CA ILE A 345 26.49 -13.77 -20.11
C ILE A 345 27.58 -12.89 -19.50
N LEU A 346 28.01 -13.21 -18.27
CA LEU A 346 29.03 -12.45 -17.54
C LEU A 346 30.40 -12.49 -18.24
N TYR A 347 30.79 -13.66 -18.77
CA TYR A 347 32.07 -13.88 -19.46
C TYR A 347 31.96 -13.90 -20.98
N LYS A 348 30.91 -13.29 -21.54
CA LYS A 348 30.64 -13.32 -22.98
C LYS A 348 31.82 -12.79 -23.83
N LYS A 349 32.51 -11.75 -23.35
CA LYS A 349 33.67 -11.17 -24.05
C LYS A 349 34.87 -12.13 -24.03
N GLU A 350 35.20 -12.68 -22.88
CA GLU A 350 36.30 -13.61 -22.71
C GLU A 350 36.07 -14.90 -23.49
N LEU A 351 34.85 -15.43 -23.47
CA LEU A 351 34.44 -16.60 -24.24
C LEU A 351 34.52 -16.32 -25.74
N SER A 352 34.13 -15.14 -26.21
CA SER A 352 34.25 -14.80 -27.63
C SER A 352 35.70 -14.72 -28.10
N VAL A 353 36.60 -14.17 -27.31
CA VAL A 353 38.04 -14.11 -27.58
C VAL A 353 38.65 -15.53 -27.58
N PHE A 354 38.26 -16.38 -26.62
CA PHE A 354 38.73 -17.76 -26.53
C PHE A 354 38.29 -18.58 -27.78
N PHE A 355 37.04 -18.48 -28.19
CA PHE A 355 36.56 -19.15 -29.41
C PHE A 355 37.23 -18.62 -30.70
N ALA A 356 37.44 -17.30 -30.79
CA ALA A 356 38.17 -16.71 -31.90
C ALA A 356 39.62 -17.21 -32.00
N ALA A 357 40.31 -17.37 -30.83
CA ALA A 357 41.65 -17.93 -30.77
C ALA A 357 41.67 -19.41 -31.21
N ILE A 358 40.71 -20.22 -30.76
CA ILE A 358 40.61 -21.63 -31.20
C ILE A 358 40.42 -21.72 -32.70
N ILE A 359 39.52 -20.93 -33.28
CA ILE A 359 39.26 -20.90 -34.73
C ILE A 359 40.55 -20.48 -35.49
N PHE A 360 41.28 -19.49 -34.96
CA PHE A 360 42.53 -19.03 -35.58
C PHE A 360 43.61 -20.13 -35.54
N PHE A 361 43.80 -20.80 -34.42
CA PHE A 361 44.80 -21.89 -34.30
C PHE A 361 44.40 -23.13 -35.11
N THR A 362 43.11 -23.49 -35.22
CA THR A 362 42.67 -24.61 -36.07
C THR A 362 42.84 -24.27 -37.54
N PHE A 363 42.61 -23.01 -37.96
CA PHE A 363 42.87 -22.57 -39.32
C PHE A 363 44.36 -22.57 -39.65
N LEU A 364 45.21 -22.16 -38.71
CA LEU A 364 46.68 -22.21 -38.88
C LEU A 364 47.19 -23.66 -39.02
N TYR A 365 46.65 -24.58 -38.23
CA TYR A 365 46.99 -26.03 -38.31
C TYR A 365 46.55 -26.71 -39.61
N LEU A 366 45.50 -26.20 -40.26
CA LEU A 366 45.02 -26.74 -41.54
C LEU A 366 45.77 -26.17 -42.76
N ILE A 367 46.54 -25.07 -42.57
CA ILE A 367 47.33 -24.46 -43.64
C ILE A 367 48.82 -24.90 -43.62
N LEU A 368 49.32 -25.34 -42.47
CA LEU A 368 50.65 -25.93 -42.28
C LEU A 368 50.59 -27.45 -42.54
#